data_bd04b7ce33a975193293bb3c441fb185
#
_entry.id   bd04b7ce33a975193293bb3c441fb185
#
_cell.length_a   1.000
_cell.length_b   1.000
_cell.length_c   1.000
_cell.angle_alpha   90.00
_cell.angle_beta   90.00
_cell.angle_gamma   90.00
#
_symmetry.space_group_name_H-M   'P 1'
#
loop_
_entity.id
_entity.type
_entity.pdbx_description
1 polymer ?
#
loop_
_entity_poly.entity_id
_entity_poly.type
_entity_poly.pdbx_seq_one_letter_code
_entity_poly.pdbx_strand_id
1 'polypeptide(L)'
;ATTITSGSEVTTNIAATITPSATNSVILVFITGSFAMNVSRADVFCGVALKRTIGSTVTNLQGGGSNDYIANNVFGADSMQMIGNYAVSRHDSPSSTAAVTYNLNARIETSGQAITFNSGGMGSFITLMEIAG
;
A
#
# COMPACT_ATOMS: atom_id res chain seq x y z
N ALA A 1 8.50 -8.07 8.23
CA ALA A 1 8.52 -8.04 6.75
C ALA A 1 7.31 -8.80 6.20
N THR A 2 6.76 -8.34 5.10
CA THR A 2 5.71 -9.04 4.35
C THR A 2 6.22 -9.28 2.94
N THR A 3 6.27 -10.54 2.51
CA THR A 3 6.70 -10.91 1.15
C THR A 3 5.47 -11.25 0.31
N ILE A 4 5.35 -10.61 -0.84
CA ILE A 4 4.27 -10.76 -1.81
C ILE A 4 4.83 -11.43 -3.07
N THR A 5 4.18 -12.52 -3.49
CA THR A 5 4.53 -13.28 -4.71
C THR A 5 3.31 -13.44 -5.62
N SER A 6 2.19 -12.81 -5.27
CA SER A 6 0.89 -12.96 -5.96
C SER A 6 0.69 -11.87 -7.01
N GLY A 7 0.16 -12.25 -8.16
CA GLY A 7 -0.37 -11.33 -9.16
C GLY A 7 -1.70 -10.69 -8.75
N SER A 8 -2.40 -11.27 -7.80
CA SER A 8 -3.56 -10.65 -7.16
C SER A 8 -3.12 -9.82 -5.96
N GLU A 9 -3.90 -8.78 -5.64
CA GLU A 9 -3.65 -7.96 -4.46
C GLU A 9 -3.65 -8.79 -3.17
N VAL A 10 -2.64 -8.57 -2.35
CA VAL A 10 -2.50 -9.15 -1.02
C VAL A 10 -2.35 -8.02 0.00
N THR A 11 -3.05 -8.13 1.12
CA THR A 11 -2.93 -7.19 2.23
C THR A 11 -1.56 -7.33 2.88
N THR A 12 -0.86 -6.22 3.03
CA THR A 12 0.39 -6.16 3.80
C THR A 12 0.08 -5.98 5.30
N ASN A 13 1.10 -6.05 6.13
CA ASN A 13 0.99 -5.73 7.56
C ASN A 13 1.10 -4.23 7.86
N ILE A 14 1.05 -3.37 6.82
CA ILE A 14 1.12 -1.92 6.96
C ILE A 14 -0.31 -1.41 7.03
N ALA A 15 -0.82 -1.28 8.23
CA ALA A 15 -2.19 -0.86 8.50
C ALA A 15 -2.27 -0.03 9.79
N ALA A 16 -3.25 0.87 9.84
CA ALA A 16 -3.61 1.62 11.03
C ALA A 16 -5.11 1.91 11.05
N THR A 17 -5.66 2.08 12.24
CA THR A 17 -7.09 2.34 12.45
C THR A 17 -7.28 3.64 13.21
N ILE A 18 -8.27 4.42 12.79
CA ILE A 18 -8.73 5.64 13.46
C ILE A 18 -10.25 5.60 13.58
N THR A 19 -10.79 6.18 14.63
CA THR A 19 -12.24 6.40 14.78
C THR A 19 -12.51 7.89 14.65
N PRO A 20 -13.10 8.35 13.53
CA PRO A 20 -13.35 9.77 13.33
C PRO A 20 -14.34 10.32 14.36
N SER A 21 -14.12 11.55 14.79
CA SER A 21 -14.98 12.23 15.78
C SER A 21 -16.30 12.72 15.19
N ALA A 22 -16.33 12.95 13.88
CA ALA A 22 -17.54 13.41 13.17
C ALA A 22 -17.61 12.79 11.76
N THR A 23 -18.83 12.74 11.20
CA THR A 23 -19.05 12.18 9.86
C THR A 23 -18.49 13.05 8.73
N ASN A 24 -18.24 14.33 8.99
CA ASN A 24 -17.62 15.26 8.05
C ASN A 24 -16.09 15.44 8.27
N SER A 25 -15.51 14.67 9.17
CA SER A 25 -14.05 14.67 9.37
C SER A 25 -13.31 14.18 8.12
N VAL A 26 -12.14 14.76 7.88
CA VAL A 26 -11.19 14.34 6.86
C VAL A 26 -10.01 13.63 7.52
N ILE A 27 -9.62 12.49 7.00
CA ILE A 27 -8.46 11.74 7.47
C ILE A 27 -7.31 11.94 6.50
N LEU A 28 -6.19 12.44 7.02
CA LEU A 28 -4.92 12.46 6.29
C LEU A 28 -4.19 11.14 6.58
N VAL A 29 -3.83 10.45 5.51
CA VAL A 29 -3.09 9.18 5.55
C VAL A 29 -1.72 9.42 4.96
N PHE A 30 -0.67 9.14 5.73
CA PHE A 30 0.72 9.18 5.29
C PHE A 30 1.34 7.81 5.53
N ILE A 31 1.90 7.22 4.49
CA ILE A 31 2.61 5.95 4.56
C ILE A 31 3.98 6.14 3.95
N THR A 32 5.02 5.76 4.68
CA THR A 32 6.39 5.73 4.19
C THR A 32 7.03 4.40 4.55
N GLY A 33 7.92 3.92 3.73
CA GLY A 33 8.61 2.69 4.02
C GLY A 33 9.60 2.28 2.96
N SER A 34 10.10 1.07 3.11
CA SER A 34 11.05 0.46 2.18
C SER A 34 10.52 -0.86 1.64
N PHE A 35 11.00 -1.19 0.45
CA PHE A 35 10.80 -2.50 -0.15
C PHE A 35 12.10 -3.03 -0.75
N ALA A 36 12.18 -4.34 -0.87
CA ALA A 36 13.20 -5.02 -1.64
C ALA A 36 12.52 -5.93 -2.67
N MET A 37 13.02 -5.92 -3.88
CA MET A 37 12.61 -6.83 -4.95
C MET A 37 13.81 -7.64 -5.38
N ASN A 38 13.64 -8.95 -5.46
CA ASN A 38 14.59 -9.82 -6.12
C ASN A 38 13.99 -10.22 -7.46
N VAL A 39 14.58 -9.74 -8.54
CA VAL A 39 14.09 -9.99 -9.89
C VAL A 39 15.11 -10.84 -10.65
N SER A 40 14.62 -11.87 -11.32
CA SER A 40 15.42 -12.77 -12.15
C SER A 40 15.14 -12.62 -13.65
N ARG A 41 14.43 -11.55 -14.03
CA ARG A 41 14.09 -11.25 -15.42
C ARG A 41 13.75 -9.77 -15.59
N ALA A 42 13.80 -9.30 -16.82
CA ALA A 42 13.29 -7.99 -17.20
C ALA A 42 11.76 -7.89 -17.08
N ASP A 43 11.24 -6.68 -17.03
CA ASP A 43 9.81 -6.36 -17.06
C ASP A 43 9.03 -6.91 -15.84
N VAL A 44 9.55 -6.71 -14.65
CA VAL A 44 8.83 -7.03 -13.42
C VAL A 44 7.99 -5.83 -12.99
N PHE A 45 6.68 -6.02 -12.95
CA PHE A 45 5.74 -5.02 -12.48
C PHE A 45 5.29 -5.35 -11.06
N CYS A 46 5.42 -4.40 -10.16
CA CYS A 46 4.78 -4.44 -8.85
C CYS A 46 3.88 -3.22 -8.65
N GLY A 47 2.81 -3.39 -7.91
CA GLY A 47 1.88 -2.34 -7.59
C GLY A 47 1.54 -2.31 -6.11
N VAL A 48 1.26 -1.11 -5.60
CA VAL A 48 0.71 -0.91 -4.26
C VAL A 48 -0.59 -0.13 -4.35
N ALA A 49 -1.56 -0.48 -3.51
CA ALA A 49 -2.86 0.16 -3.42
C ALA A 49 -3.16 0.54 -1.97
N LEU A 50 -3.76 1.71 -1.76
CA LEU A 50 -4.29 2.12 -0.47
C LEU A 50 -5.76 1.74 -0.40
N LYS A 51 -6.13 0.98 0.62
CA LYS A 51 -7.50 0.54 0.90
C LYS A 51 -8.00 1.14 2.20
N ARG A 52 -9.31 1.44 2.24
CA ARG A 52 -10.05 1.78 3.44
C ARG A 52 -11.06 0.68 3.73
N THR A 53 -11.17 0.29 4.99
CA THR A 53 -12.16 -0.67 5.47
C THR A 53 -12.99 -0.06 6.58
N ILE A 54 -14.33 -0.13 6.47
CA ILE A 54 -15.30 0.24 7.50
C ILE A 54 -16.25 -0.95 7.66
N GLY A 55 -16.23 -1.59 8.83
CA GLY A 55 -16.94 -2.87 9.02
C GLY A 55 -16.45 -3.93 8.04
N SER A 56 -17.33 -4.42 7.16
CA SER A 56 -16.99 -5.37 6.09
C SER A 56 -16.77 -4.71 4.72
N THR A 57 -16.96 -3.39 4.62
CA THR A 57 -16.87 -2.67 3.35
C THR A 57 -15.44 -2.23 3.08
N VAL A 58 -14.87 -2.69 1.97
CA VAL A 58 -13.55 -2.29 1.50
C VAL A 58 -13.69 -1.32 0.34
N THR A 59 -13.00 -0.19 0.42
CA THR A 59 -12.95 0.85 -0.61
C THR A 59 -11.51 1.03 -1.09
N ASN A 60 -11.30 1.01 -2.41
CA ASN A 60 -10.04 1.40 -3.00
C ASN A 60 -9.97 2.94 -3.04
N LEU A 61 -8.93 3.53 -2.43
CA LEU A 61 -8.77 4.98 -2.37
C LEU A 61 -7.96 5.57 -3.52
N GLN A 62 -7.52 4.74 -4.42
CA GLN A 62 -6.69 5.16 -5.55
C GLN A 62 -7.52 5.15 -6.81
N GLY A 63 -8.26 6.20 -7.13
CA GLY A 63 -8.96 6.40 -8.40
C GLY A 63 -9.86 5.24 -8.87
N GLY A 64 -10.45 5.31 -10.01
CA GLY A 64 -11.53 4.43 -10.45
C GLY A 64 -11.15 3.38 -11.51
N GLY A 65 -10.08 2.61 -11.36
CA GLY A 65 -9.72 1.58 -12.35
C GLY A 65 -8.93 0.42 -11.79
N SER A 66 -8.79 -0.65 -12.57
CA SER A 66 -8.02 -1.84 -12.17
C SER A 66 -6.49 -1.63 -12.11
N ASN A 67 -6.02 -0.44 -12.49
CA ASN A 67 -4.59 -0.10 -12.59
C ASN A 67 -4.17 1.06 -11.67
N ASP A 68 -4.92 1.34 -10.63
CA ASP A 68 -4.70 2.48 -9.72
C ASP A 68 -3.60 2.21 -8.69
N TYR A 69 -2.50 1.68 -9.14
CA TYR A 69 -1.34 1.38 -8.30
C TYR A 69 -0.29 2.47 -8.42
N ILE A 70 0.39 2.73 -7.32
CA ILE A 70 1.71 3.32 -7.41
C ILE A 70 2.58 2.23 -8.04
N ALA A 71 2.74 2.32 -9.34
CA ALA A 71 3.41 1.30 -10.13
C ALA A 71 4.91 1.55 -10.13
N ASN A 72 5.67 0.49 -9.98
CA ASN A 72 7.10 0.49 -10.24
C ASN A 72 7.39 -0.59 -11.28
N ASN A 73 7.89 -0.19 -12.44
CA ASN A 73 8.43 -1.10 -13.43
C ASN A 73 9.93 -1.20 -13.21
N VAL A 74 10.42 -2.41 -13.08
CA VAL A 74 11.85 -2.68 -13.06
C VAL A 74 12.27 -3.20 -14.42
N PHE A 75 13.05 -2.39 -15.12
CA PHE A 75 13.72 -2.80 -16.35
C PHE A 75 15.15 -3.19 -16.00
N GLY A 76 15.47 -4.46 -16.04
CA GLY A 76 16.79 -4.93 -15.68
C GLY A 76 17.18 -6.21 -16.38
N ALA A 77 18.48 -6.44 -16.48
CA ALA A 77 19.07 -7.70 -16.89
C ALA A 77 18.87 -8.77 -15.81
N ASP A 78 19.11 -10.02 -16.17
CA ASP A 78 18.98 -11.20 -15.31
C ASP A 78 19.61 -11.01 -13.93
N SER A 79 18.83 -11.29 -12.87
CA SER A 79 19.24 -11.28 -11.46
C SER A 79 19.65 -9.93 -10.89
N MET A 80 18.70 -9.06 -10.64
CA MET A 80 18.90 -7.80 -9.95
C MET A 80 18.15 -7.77 -8.61
N GLN A 81 18.82 -7.24 -7.58
CA GLN A 81 18.16 -6.82 -6.36
C GLN A 81 17.93 -5.30 -6.43
N MET A 82 16.69 -4.89 -6.25
CA MET A 82 16.33 -3.48 -6.10
C MET A 82 15.83 -3.24 -4.67
N ILE A 83 16.43 -2.26 -4.01
CA ILE A 83 15.96 -1.76 -2.72
C ILE A 83 15.50 -0.31 -2.96
N GLY A 84 14.31 0.00 -2.54
CA GLY A 84 13.74 1.33 -2.72
C GLY A 84 12.89 1.77 -1.54
N ASN A 85 12.55 3.06 -1.55
CA ASN A 85 11.61 3.64 -0.61
C ASN A 85 10.33 4.00 -1.34
N TYR A 86 9.23 4.03 -0.60
CA TYR A 86 7.94 4.50 -1.09
C TYR A 86 7.33 5.49 -0.11
N ALA A 87 6.54 6.41 -0.65
CA ALA A 87 5.72 7.32 0.12
C ALA A 87 4.34 7.42 -0.52
N VAL A 88 3.32 7.31 0.30
CA VAL A 88 1.91 7.49 -0.10
C VAL A 88 1.31 8.55 0.80
N SER A 89 0.68 9.55 0.23
CA SER A 89 -0.13 10.52 0.96
C SER A 89 -1.51 10.61 0.35
N ARG A 90 -2.53 10.63 1.19
CA ARG A 90 -3.93 10.74 0.76
C ARG A 90 -4.75 11.48 1.80
N HIS A 91 -5.72 12.28 1.36
CA HIS A 91 -6.85 12.69 2.18
C HIS A 91 -8.07 11.84 1.81
N ASP A 92 -8.87 11.52 2.79
CA ASP A 92 -10.08 10.71 2.64
C ASP A 92 -11.20 11.26 3.54
N SER A 93 -12.41 11.22 3.05
CA SER A 93 -13.61 11.59 3.80
C SER A 93 -14.47 10.34 3.98
N PRO A 94 -14.30 9.59 5.07
CA PRO A 94 -14.95 8.31 5.26
C PRO A 94 -16.46 8.42 5.49
N SER A 95 -16.97 9.60 5.83
CA SER A 95 -18.37 9.88 6.15
C SER A 95 -18.93 8.95 7.24
N SER A 96 -18.11 8.64 8.24
CA SER A 96 -18.41 7.67 9.28
C SER A 96 -17.73 8.04 10.60
N THR A 97 -18.39 7.72 11.71
CA THR A 97 -17.81 7.75 13.06
C THR A 97 -17.48 6.34 13.58
N ALA A 98 -17.63 5.31 12.75
CA ALA A 98 -17.14 3.98 13.07
C ALA A 98 -15.62 3.89 12.88
N ALA A 99 -15.00 2.84 13.43
CA ALA A 99 -13.59 2.57 13.22
C ALA A 99 -13.28 2.38 11.72
N VAL A 100 -12.29 3.12 11.24
CA VAL A 100 -11.83 3.12 9.85
C VAL A 100 -10.41 2.60 9.81
N THR A 101 -10.18 1.52 9.11
CA THR A 101 -8.85 0.94 8.93
C THR A 101 -8.33 1.27 7.53
N TYR A 102 -7.13 1.83 7.49
CA TYR A 102 -6.37 2.05 6.25
C TYR A 102 -5.25 1.03 6.18
N ASN A 103 -5.11 0.39 5.03
CA ASN A 103 -4.05 -0.59 4.82
C ASN A 103 -3.46 -0.50 3.41
N LEU A 104 -2.17 -0.81 3.33
CA LEU A 104 -1.46 -0.95 2.07
C LEU A 104 -1.62 -2.38 1.57
N ASN A 105 -2.14 -2.54 0.36
CA ASN A 105 -2.13 -3.79 -0.38
C ASN A 105 -1.03 -3.75 -1.43
N ALA A 106 -0.55 -4.91 -1.82
CA ALA A 106 0.46 -5.02 -2.86
C ALA A 106 0.23 -6.23 -3.74
N ARG A 107 0.77 -6.18 -4.95
CA ARG A 107 0.83 -7.31 -5.89
C ARG A 107 2.12 -7.27 -6.70
N ILE A 108 2.49 -8.39 -7.28
CA ILE A 108 3.56 -8.51 -8.26
C ILE A 108 3.04 -9.33 -9.44
N GLU A 109 2.95 -8.72 -10.62
CA GLU A 109 2.30 -9.37 -11.79
C GLU A 109 3.17 -10.46 -12.42
N THR A 110 4.46 -10.44 -12.16
CA THR A 110 5.38 -11.35 -12.81
C THR A 110 5.57 -12.62 -11.97
N SER A 111 5.14 -13.75 -12.50
CA SER A 111 5.31 -15.07 -11.86
C SER A 111 6.76 -15.36 -11.52
N GLY A 112 6.97 -15.97 -10.35
CA GLY A 112 8.30 -16.35 -9.85
C GLY A 112 9.12 -15.19 -9.28
N GLN A 113 8.53 -14.00 -9.14
CA GLN A 113 9.16 -12.83 -8.54
C GLN A 113 8.55 -12.52 -7.17
N ALA A 114 9.27 -11.76 -6.35
CA ALA A 114 8.82 -11.37 -5.03
C ALA A 114 9.15 -9.90 -4.72
N ILE A 115 8.22 -9.22 -4.04
CA ILE A 115 8.49 -7.95 -3.38
C ILE A 115 8.32 -8.12 -1.87
N THR A 116 9.27 -7.64 -1.11
CA THR A 116 9.26 -7.70 0.36
C THR A 116 9.23 -6.29 0.93
N PHE A 117 8.19 -6.00 1.70
CA PHE A 117 8.06 -4.76 2.46
C PHE A 117 8.72 -4.91 3.84
N ASN A 118 9.26 -3.81 4.36
CA ASN A 118 10.02 -3.80 5.62
C ASN A 118 11.26 -4.72 5.59
N SER A 119 11.94 -4.76 4.46
CA SER A 119 13.15 -5.55 4.30
C SER A 119 14.35 -4.88 4.98
N GLY A 120 15.25 -5.69 5.52
CA GLY A 120 16.54 -5.21 6.04
C GLY A 120 16.47 -4.34 7.30
N GLY A 121 15.41 -4.44 8.11
CA GLY A 121 15.26 -3.65 9.34
C GLY A 121 14.78 -2.22 9.11
N MET A 122 14.55 -1.81 7.87
CA MET A 122 13.95 -0.52 7.53
C MET A 122 12.43 -0.62 7.70
N GLY A 123 11.88 0.11 8.68
CA GLY A 123 10.46 0.09 9.00
C GLY A 123 9.60 0.78 7.95
N SER A 124 8.34 0.39 7.89
CA SER A 124 7.29 1.21 7.28
C SER A 124 6.44 1.83 8.37
N PHE A 125 6.01 3.04 8.14
CA PHE A 125 5.19 3.81 9.05
C PHE A 125 3.90 4.21 8.36
N ILE A 126 2.79 4.09 9.07
CA ILE A 126 1.52 4.67 8.67
C ILE A 126 1.08 5.65 9.77
N THR A 127 0.82 6.89 9.37
CA THR A 127 0.32 7.94 10.25
C THR A 127 -1.05 8.37 9.76
N LEU A 128 -2.02 8.37 10.68
CA LEU A 128 -3.36 8.86 10.45
C LEU A 128 -3.56 10.14 11.27
N MET A 129 -4.08 11.18 10.65
CA MET A 129 -4.39 12.44 11.29
C MET A 129 -5.80 12.86 10.92
N GLU A 130 -6.63 13.14 11.93
CA GLU A 130 -7.97 13.68 11.72
C GLU A 130 -7.93 15.21 11.64
N ILE A 131 -8.57 15.74 10.62
CA ILE A 131 -9.00 17.14 10.56
C ILE A 131 -10.49 17.10 10.86
N ALA A 132 -10.86 17.66 12.02
CA ALA A 132 -12.25 17.78 12.40
C ALA A 132 -13.01 18.68 11.40
N GLY A 133 -14.16 18.23 11.00
CA GLY A 133 -15.06 18.97 10.11
C GLY A 133 -16.02 19.88 10.89
#